data_7d40b534d0f85b1a278d5adecef93bab
#
_entry.id   7d40b534d0f85b1a278d5adecef93bab
#
_cell.length_a   1.000
_cell.length_b   1.000
_cell.length_c   1.000
_cell.angle_alpha   90.00
_cell.angle_beta   90.00
_cell.angle_gamma   90.00
#
_symmetry.space_group_name_H-M   'P 1'
#
loop_
_entity.id
_entity.type
_entity.pdbx_description
1 polymer ?
#
loop_
_entity_poly.entity_id
_entity_poly.type
_entity_poly.pdbx_seq_one_letter_code
_entity_poly.pdbx_strand_id
1 'polypeptide(L)'
;MLIARKEFREVMHERTFILSVLIQLFIASFSTFLVIGLTSFYDPTALGELDMGNTKIAVVGNNESELYLLLQNSDLDPILYSEFSDAYTAFYDRKVDAILIIPEEPPDGYEILDIDIYLPRSNLKATLVSLQLKEPLEKFEQSVRDIRTKRVSGYTPLDLNIVERKTKTSSTYFEFLYVALLPLLVFTPAFISGGLVVDFITEEFERKTIDLLLVSPISLFDVISGKVLLATIIAPVQAFAWVILLMMNGIVIHNVVTILLLVLVVAMILVLVSGIISVMFKERGMAQLFYSLILIFLFMISYLFTNSPMNLVTRLSIQSIGGLETIVWLGGYSLLAVVLYGGLLRVVEGE
;
A
#
# COMPACT_ATOMS: atom_id res chain seq x y z
N MET A 1 -26.34 27.97 -3.56
CA MET A 1 -25.21 28.04 -4.52
C MET A 1 -24.26 29.21 -4.28
N LEU A 2 -24.74 30.43 -3.98
CA LEU A 2 -23.86 31.58 -3.69
C LEU A 2 -23.02 31.40 -2.42
N ILE A 3 -23.61 30.86 -1.35
CA ILE A 3 -22.93 30.57 -0.08
C ILE A 3 -21.81 29.55 -0.29
N ALA A 4 -22.08 28.43 -0.95
CA ALA A 4 -21.07 27.40 -1.23
C ALA A 4 -19.88 27.94 -2.05
N ARG A 5 -20.11 28.90 -2.95
CA ARG A 5 -19.04 29.53 -3.75
C ARG A 5 -18.19 30.51 -2.92
N LYS A 6 -18.79 31.20 -1.97
CA LYS A 6 -18.10 32.08 -1.04
C LYS A 6 -17.25 31.25 -0.08
N GLU A 7 -17.84 30.25 0.56
CA GLU A 7 -17.18 29.31 1.47
C GLU A 7 -16.01 28.58 0.78
N PHE A 8 -16.19 28.11 -0.47
CA PHE A 8 -15.13 27.49 -1.24
C PHE A 8 -13.91 28.41 -1.39
N ARG A 9 -14.13 29.71 -1.64
CA ARG A 9 -13.04 30.67 -1.76
C ARG A 9 -12.35 30.93 -0.41
N GLU A 10 -13.08 30.95 0.70
CA GLU A 10 -12.55 31.11 2.05
C GLU A 10 -11.72 29.88 2.44
N VAL A 11 -12.23 28.67 2.24
CA VAL A 11 -11.51 27.41 2.48
C VAL A 11 -10.21 27.32 1.69
N MET A 12 -10.21 27.74 0.42
CA MET A 12 -9.01 27.75 -0.41
C MET A 12 -7.94 28.78 0.03
N HIS A 13 -8.29 29.74 0.88
CA HIS A 13 -7.35 30.70 1.44
C HIS A 13 -7.01 30.40 2.92
N GLU A 14 -7.65 29.40 3.52
CA GLU A 14 -7.39 29.02 4.89
C GLU A 14 -6.04 28.28 5.00
N ARG A 15 -5.15 28.83 5.82
CA ARG A 15 -3.79 28.30 6.00
C ARG A 15 -3.78 26.86 6.47
N THR A 16 -4.73 26.50 7.33
CA THR A 16 -4.87 25.15 7.88
C THR A 16 -5.23 24.13 6.79
N PHE A 17 -6.14 24.50 5.89
CA PHE A 17 -6.52 23.66 4.75
C PHE A 17 -5.37 23.49 3.76
N ILE A 18 -4.72 24.59 3.36
CA ILE A 18 -3.56 24.54 2.46
C ILE A 18 -2.44 23.69 3.07
N LEU A 19 -2.16 23.84 4.35
CA LEU A 19 -1.15 23.07 5.06
C LEU A 19 -1.51 21.58 5.11
N SER A 20 -2.77 21.24 5.37
CA SER A 20 -3.23 19.85 5.36
C SER A 20 -3.10 19.19 4.00
N VAL A 21 -3.46 19.91 2.91
CA VAL A 21 -3.28 19.42 1.53
C VAL A 21 -1.81 19.26 1.19
N LEU A 22 -0.94 20.22 1.61
CA LEU A 22 0.51 20.13 1.42
C LEU A 22 1.12 18.95 2.16
N ILE A 23 0.74 18.74 3.42
CA ILE A 23 1.20 17.59 4.22
C ILE A 23 0.74 16.29 3.55
N GLN A 24 -0.49 16.22 3.07
CA GLN A 24 -1.00 15.05 2.36
C GLN A 24 -0.24 14.81 1.05
N LEU A 25 0.01 15.84 0.24
CA LEU A 25 0.84 15.73 -0.95
C LEU A 25 2.26 15.27 -0.62
N PHE A 26 2.83 15.75 0.48
CA PHE A 26 4.13 15.31 0.96
C PHE A 26 4.11 13.83 1.35
N ILE A 27 3.11 13.40 2.14
CA ILE A 27 2.91 11.99 2.51
C ILE A 27 2.71 11.12 1.25
N ALA A 28 2.01 11.61 0.22
CA ALA A 28 1.84 10.88 -1.04
C ALA A 28 3.14 10.72 -1.79
N SER A 29 3.86 11.80 -1.95
CA SER A 29 5.18 11.75 -2.60
C SER A 29 6.14 10.84 -1.83
N PHE A 30 6.04 10.84 -0.50
CA PHE A 30 6.81 9.97 0.37
C PHE A 30 6.28 8.53 0.37
N SER A 31 4.99 8.30 0.10
CA SER A 31 4.41 6.96 -0.03
C SER A 31 5.00 6.20 -1.21
N THR A 32 5.35 6.88 -2.29
CA THR A 32 6.12 6.29 -3.41
C THR A 32 7.46 5.77 -2.92
N PHE A 33 8.16 6.57 -2.10
CA PHE A 33 9.43 6.16 -1.50
C PHE A 33 9.26 5.02 -0.50
N LEU A 34 8.17 5.05 0.29
CA LEU A 34 7.79 3.96 1.20
C LEU A 34 7.42 2.69 0.43
N VAL A 35 6.66 2.81 -0.66
CA VAL A 35 6.32 1.67 -1.52
C VAL A 35 7.57 1.10 -2.17
N ILE A 36 8.43 1.92 -2.75
CA ILE A 36 9.72 1.49 -3.33
C ILE A 36 10.60 0.87 -2.24
N GLY A 37 10.74 1.51 -1.08
CA GLY A 37 11.51 1.01 0.05
C GLY A 37 10.96 -0.31 0.59
N LEU A 38 9.64 -0.44 0.75
CA LEU A 38 8.99 -1.68 1.20
C LEU A 38 9.01 -2.77 0.12
N THR A 39 8.80 -2.42 -1.14
CA THR A 39 8.95 -3.36 -2.26
C THR A 39 10.37 -3.91 -2.28
N SER A 40 11.35 -3.04 -2.10
CA SER A 40 12.76 -3.42 -2.01
C SER A 40 13.07 -4.32 -0.81
N PHE A 41 12.33 -4.20 0.28
CA PHE A 41 12.47 -5.07 1.45
C PHE A 41 11.77 -6.43 1.31
N TYR A 42 10.62 -6.46 0.60
CA TYR A 42 9.77 -7.66 0.52
C TYR A 42 9.86 -8.39 -0.82
N ASP A 43 10.25 -7.70 -1.87
CA ASP A 43 10.55 -8.29 -3.19
C ASP A 43 11.97 -7.88 -3.61
N PRO A 44 12.97 -8.64 -3.18
CA PRO A 44 14.37 -8.37 -3.54
C PRO A 44 14.63 -8.48 -5.05
N THR A 45 13.75 -9.12 -5.84
CA THR A 45 13.87 -9.16 -7.30
C THR A 45 13.66 -7.78 -7.93
N ALA A 46 12.82 -6.94 -7.33
CA ALA A 46 12.66 -5.56 -7.73
C ALA A 46 13.91 -4.69 -7.46
N LEU A 47 14.82 -5.14 -6.59
CA LEU A 47 16.12 -4.51 -6.35
C LEU A 47 17.14 -4.86 -7.43
N GLY A 48 16.97 -5.98 -8.12
CA GLY A 48 17.84 -6.40 -9.23
C GLY A 48 17.72 -5.48 -10.45
N GLU A 49 16.62 -4.74 -10.60
CA GLU A 49 16.43 -3.71 -11.62
C GLU A 49 17.06 -2.35 -11.24
N LEU A 50 17.38 -2.14 -9.96
CA LEU A 50 18.16 -1.00 -9.51
C LEU A 50 19.64 -1.38 -9.64
N ASP A 51 20.33 -0.77 -10.57
CA ASP A 51 21.76 -0.87 -10.91
C ASP A 51 22.67 -0.88 -9.64
N MET A 52 22.62 -1.99 -8.90
CA MET A 52 23.57 -2.30 -7.86
C MET A 52 24.71 -3.05 -8.55
N GLY A 53 25.79 -2.36 -8.80
CA GLY A 53 26.97 -2.84 -9.51
C GLY A 53 27.25 -4.33 -9.29
N ASN A 54 27.77 -4.99 -10.32
CA ASN A 54 27.99 -6.45 -10.40
C ASN A 54 28.45 -7.04 -9.07
N THR A 55 27.62 -7.91 -8.47
CA THR A 55 27.96 -8.62 -7.24
C THR A 55 29.16 -9.51 -7.50
N LYS A 56 30.23 -9.31 -6.74
CA LYS A 56 31.46 -10.07 -6.89
C LYS A 56 31.40 -11.36 -6.08
N ILE A 57 31.56 -12.49 -6.77
CA ILE A 57 31.54 -13.81 -6.13
C ILE A 57 32.89 -14.47 -6.27
N ALA A 58 33.50 -14.86 -5.14
CA ALA A 58 34.66 -15.73 -5.17
C ALA A 58 34.21 -17.14 -5.52
N VAL A 59 34.74 -17.70 -6.58
CA VAL A 59 34.49 -19.08 -7.00
C VAL A 59 35.73 -19.91 -6.75
N VAL A 60 35.57 -20.99 -5.98
CA VAL A 60 36.67 -21.94 -5.71
C VAL A 60 36.36 -23.24 -6.44
N GLY A 61 37.28 -23.68 -7.29
CA GLY A 61 37.11 -24.92 -8.06
C GLY A 61 37.57 -24.83 -9.51
N ASN A 62 37.04 -25.69 -10.38
CA ASN A 62 37.47 -25.75 -11.77
C ASN A 62 36.81 -24.67 -12.62
N ASN A 63 37.63 -23.91 -13.37
CA ASN A 63 37.19 -22.87 -14.29
C ASN A 63 36.50 -23.40 -15.58
N GLU A 64 36.67 -24.68 -15.87
CA GLU A 64 36.00 -25.34 -17.03
C GLU A 64 34.63 -25.90 -16.64
N SER A 65 34.20 -25.76 -15.40
CA SER A 65 32.91 -26.21 -14.92
C SER A 65 31.78 -25.45 -15.60
N GLU A 66 30.73 -26.17 -16.01
CA GLU A 66 29.52 -25.58 -16.58
C GLU A 66 28.90 -24.52 -15.66
N LEU A 67 28.95 -24.76 -14.33
CA LEU A 67 28.47 -23.81 -13.34
C LEU A 67 29.25 -22.49 -13.40
N TYR A 68 30.57 -22.52 -13.56
CA TYR A 68 31.37 -21.30 -13.71
C TYR A 68 30.98 -20.50 -14.96
N LEU A 69 30.74 -21.20 -16.07
CA LEU A 69 30.31 -20.56 -17.33
C LEU A 69 28.89 -19.93 -17.19
N LEU A 70 27.99 -20.58 -16.45
CA LEU A 70 26.66 -20.05 -16.18
C LEU A 70 26.71 -18.81 -15.28
N LEU A 71 27.60 -18.79 -14.29
CA LEU A 71 27.84 -17.59 -13.44
C LEU A 71 28.42 -16.44 -14.26
N GLN A 72 29.34 -16.69 -15.17
CA GLN A 72 29.95 -15.67 -16.02
C GLN A 72 28.95 -15.06 -17.02
N ASN A 73 27.93 -15.81 -17.43
CA ASN A 73 26.87 -15.34 -18.32
C ASN A 73 25.67 -14.71 -17.58
N SER A 74 25.75 -14.57 -16.27
CA SER A 74 24.77 -13.90 -15.42
C SER A 74 25.24 -12.48 -15.04
N ASP A 75 24.39 -11.71 -14.33
CA ASP A 75 24.72 -10.38 -13.81
C ASP A 75 25.68 -10.40 -12.62
N LEU A 76 26.48 -11.47 -12.49
CA LEU A 76 27.47 -11.68 -11.44
C LEU A 76 28.87 -11.50 -11.99
N ASP A 77 29.80 -11.09 -11.14
CA ASP A 77 31.24 -10.97 -11.47
C ASP A 77 32.01 -12.10 -10.74
N PRO A 78 32.12 -13.32 -11.34
CA PRO A 78 32.78 -14.43 -10.70
C PRO A 78 34.30 -14.28 -10.79
N ILE A 79 34.96 -14.25 -9.62
CA ILE A 79 36.42 -14.19 -9.47
C ILE A 79 36.93 -15.55 -9.02
N LEU A 80 37.74 -16.18 -9.85
CA LEU A 80 38.29 -17.51 -9.55
C LEU A 80 39.42 -17.43 -8.51
N TYR A 81 39.36 -18.30 -7.52
CA TYR A 81 40.42 -18.52 -6.52
C TYR A 81 40.85 -19.99 -6.55
N SER A 82 42.18 -20.20 -6.45
CA SER A 82 42.74 -21.55 -6.44
C SER A 82 42.54 -22.25 -5.10
N GLU A 83 42.54 -21.50 -3.99
CA GLU A 83 42.37 -22.04 -2.66
C GLU A 83 41.26 -21.33 -1.88
N PHE A 84 40.55 -22.11 -1.08
CA PHE A 84 39.50 -21.58 -0.22
C PHE A 84 39.98 -20.51 0.76
N SER A 85 41.23 -20.65 1.28
CA SER A 85 41.83 -19.70 2.21
C SER A 85 41.93 -18.28 1.64
N ASP A 86 42.27 -18.17 0.35
CA ASP A 86 42.42 -16.90 -0.34
C ASP A 86 41.04 -16.27 -0.62
N ALA A 87 40.09 -17.09 -1.05
CA ALA A 87 38.70 -16.69 -1.23
C ALA A 87 38.08 -16.19 0.09
N TYR A 88 38.36 -16.92 1.20
CA TYR A 88 37.89 -16.55 2.54
C TYR A 88 38.49 -15.23 3.02
N THR A 89 39.79 -15.01 2.78
CA THR A 89 40.46 -13.74 3.10
C THR A 89 39.86 -12.57 2.31
N ALA A 90 39.62 -12.77 1.01
CA ALA A 90 38.98 -11.77 0.16
C ALA A 90 37.53 -11.45 0.60
N PHE A 91 36.80 -12.47 1.07
CA PHE A 91 35.46 -12.31 1.63
C PHE A 91 35.48 -11.55 2.96
N TYR A 92 36.43 -11.88 3.85
CA TYR A 92 36.60 -11.16 5.10
C TYR A 92 36.99 -9.69 4.90
N ASP A 93 37.84 -9.41 3.94
CA ASP A 93 38.24 -8.06 3.52
C ASP A 93 37.15 -7.31 2.72
N ARG A 94 35.98 -7.93 2.50
CA ARG A 94 34.87 -7.37 1.72
C ARG A 94 35.23 -7.04 0.27
N LYS A 95 36.18 -7.72 -0.33
CA LYS A 95 36.54 -7.59 -1.75
C LYS A 95 35.57 -8.38 -2.65
N VAL A 96 34.93 -9.40 -2.07
CA VAL A 96 33.88 -10.21 -2.68
C VAL A 96 32.69 -10.31 -1.73
N ASP A 97 31.50 -10.51 -2.31
CA ASP A 97 30.23 -10.50 -1.58
C ASP A 97 29.78 -11.90 -1.14
N ALA A 98 30.25 -12.94 -1.79
CA ALA A 98 30.01 -14.36 -1.41
C ALA A 98 31.14 -15.26 -1.88
N ILE A 99 31.16 -16.50 -1.35
CA ILE A 99 32.05 -17.56 -1.82
C ILE A 99 31.17 -18.73 -2.29
N LEU A 100 31.43 -19.26 -3.47
CA LEU A 100 30.80 -20.44 -4.02
C LEU A 100 31.88 -21.49 -4.30
N ILE A 101 31.71 -22.69 -3.76
CA ILE A 101 32.62 -23.81 -3.97
C ILE A 101 31.99 -24.75 -5.00
N ILE A 102 32.67 -24.93 -6.13
CA ILE A 102 32.24 -25.87 -7.18
C ILE A 102 32.65 -27.28 -6.74
N PRO A 103 31.75 -28.25 -6.74
CA PRO A 103 32.08 -29.63 -6.40
C PRO A 103 33.10 -30.23 -7.41
N GLU A 104 34.01 -31.06 -6.88
CA GLU A 104 35.02 -31.75 -7.70
C GLU A 104 34.43 -32.90 -8.52
N GLU A 105 33.26 -33.41 -8.09
CA GLU A 105 32.58 -34.51 -8.78
C GLU A 105 32.05 -34.04 -10.14
N PRO A 106 32.22 -34.86 -11.17
CA PRO A 106 31.72 -34.52 -12.49
C PRO A 106 30.17 -34.58 -12.54
N PRO A 107 29.50 -33.75 -13.35
CA PRO A 107 28.05 -33.74 -13.49
C PRO A 107 27.45 -35.11 -13.84
N ASP A 108 28.26 -35.93 -14.50
CA ASP A 108 27.93 -37.30 -14.88
C ASP A 108 28.24 -38.34 -13.79
N GLY A 109 28.68 -37.98 -12.59
CA GLY A 109 28.92 -38.84 -11.44
C GLY A 109 27.63 -39.47 -10.87
N TYR A 110 27.79 -40.43 -9.95
CA TYR A 110 26.68 -41.08 -9.23
C TYR A 110 26.42 -40.46 -7.87
N GLU A 111 27.34 -39.65 -7.38
CA GLU A 111 27.26 -39.00 -6.08
C GLU A 111 26.40 -37.74 -6.14
N ILE A 112 25.94 -37.29 -4.97
CA ILE A 112 25.21 -36.04 -4.82
C ILE A 112 26.20 -34.90 -5.02
N LEU A 113 25.86 -33.91 -5.83
CA LEU A 113 26.66 -32.70 -6.01
C LEU A 113 26.27 -31.70 -4.92
N ASP A 114 27.16 -31.55 -3.94
CA ASP A 114 26.96 -30.54 -2.89
C ASP A 114 27.70 -29.24 -3.29
N ILE A 115 26.96 -28.15 -3.31
CA ILE A 115 27.48 -26.81 -3.61
C ILE A 115 27.45 -26.01 -2.33
N ASP A 116 28.62 -25.70 -1.80
CA ASP A 116 28.73 -24.87 -0.60
C ASP A 116 28.74 -23.38 -0.96
N ILE A 117 27.88 -22.61 -0.29
CA ILE A 117 27.77 -21.18 -0.49
C ILE A 117 27.94 -20.46 0.85
N TYR A 118 28.95 -19.58 0.92
CA TYR A 118 29.18 -18.71 2.08
C TYR A 118 28.62 -17.33 1.79
N LEU A 119 27.62 -16.91 2.56
CA LEU A 119 26.89 -15.66 2.40
C LEU A 119 27.32 -14.64 3.46
N PRO A 120 27.19 -13.34 3.20
CA PRO A 120 27.51 -12.30 4.18
C PRO A 120 26.54 -12.34 5.37
N ARG A 121 27.00 -11.87 6.54
CA ARG A 121 26.19 -11.81 7.76
C ARG A 121 24.99 -10.85 7.67
N SER A 122 25.01 -9.90 6.74
CA SER A 122 23.91 -8.98 6.53
C SER A 122 22.77 -9.71 5.82
N ASN A 123 21.61 -9.83 6.46
CA ASN A 123 20.44 -10.51 5.90
C ASN A 123 20.05 -9.97 4.52
N LEU A 124 20.14 -8.66 4.31
CA LEU A 124 19.80 -8.01 3.06
C LEU A 124 20.77 -8.39 1.92
N LYS A 125 22.07 -8.29 2.17
CA LYS A 125 23.08 -8.69 1.18
C LYS A 125 23.03 -10.20 0.88
N ALA A 126 22.84 -11.02 1.91
CA ALA A 126 22.73 -12.47 1.75
C ALA A 126 21.54 -12.83 0.85
N THR A 127 20.38 -12.18 1.06
CA THR A 127 19.19 -12.40 0.25
C THR A 127 19.41 -11.98 -1.20
N LEU A 128 20.03 -10.83 -1.45
CA LEU A 128 20.34 -10.36 -2.80
C LEU A 128 21.25 -11.31 -3.56
N VAL A 129 22.35 -11.73 -2.91
CA VAL A 129 23.30 -12.70 -3.50
C VAL A 129 22.59 -14.03 -3.79
N SER A 130 21.76 -14.53 -2.87
CA SER A 130 21.01 -15.78 -3.05
C SER A 130 20.05 -15.72 -4.23
N LEU A 131 19.42 -14.56 -4.47
CA LEU A 131 18.51 -14.37 -5.61
C LEU A 131 19.24 -14.33 -6.93
N GLN A 132 20.37 -13.63 -7.01
CA GLN A 132 21.19 -13.58 -8.22
C GLN A 132 21.81 -14.94 -8.54
N LEU A 133 22.15 -15.75 -7.51
CA LEU A 133 22.65 -17.11 -7.69
C LEU A 133 21.56 -18.12 -8.10
N LYS A 134 20.30 -17.83 -7.82
CA LYS A 134 19.20 -18.78 -8.04
C LYS A 134 19.10 -19.23 -9.49
N GLU A 135 19.08 -18.32 -10.44
CA GLU A 135 18.92 -18.64 -11.86
C GLU A 135 20.08 -19.47 -12.43
N PRO A 136 21.38 -19.12 -12.20
CA PRO A 136 22.50 -19.96 -12.62
C PRO A 136 22.48 -21.35 -11.98
N LEU A 137 22.12 -21.46 -10.70
CA LEU A 137 22.06 -22.74 -9.99
C LEU A 137 20.91 -23.63 -10.50
N GLU A 138 19.73 -23.07 -10.78
CA GLU A 138 18.61 -23.80 -11.37
C GLU A 138 18.94 -24.32 -12.78
N LYS A 139 19.61 -23.50 -13.61
CA LYS A 139 20.07 -23.94 -14.93
C LYS A 139 21.09 -25.08 -14.83
N PHE A 140 22.03 -25.00 -13.88
CA PHE A 140 22.99 -26.04 -13.62
C PHE A 140 22.31 -27.32 -13.14
N GLU A 141 21.37 -27.25 -12.21
CA GLU A 141 20.59 -28.39 -11.73
C GLU A 141 19.85 -29.08 -12.88
N GLN A 142 19.19 -28.28 -13.76
CA GLN A 142 18.50 -28.83 -14.94
C GLN A 142 19.45 -29.55 -15.86
N SER A 143 20.64 -29.01 -16.15
CA SER A 143 21.66 -29.63 -16.97
C SER A 143 22.12 -30.98 -16.39
N VAL A 144 22.46 -31.02 -15.09
CA VAL A 144 22.83 -32.23 -14.37
C VAL A 144 21.69 -33.25 -14.38
N ARG A 145 20.47 -32.82 -14.18
CA ARG A 145 19.28 -33.66 -14.22
C ARG A 145 19.10 -34.30 -15.60
N ASP A 146 19.26 -33.54 -16.67
CA ASP A 146 19.13 -34.03 -18.05
C ASP A 146 20.21 -35.06 -18.39
N ILE A 147 21.44 -34.87 -17.92
CA ILE A 147 22.55 -35.83 -18.09
C ILE A 147 22.24 -37.12 -17.34
N ARG A 148 21.81 -37.03 -16.09
CA ARG A 148 21.57 -38.21 -15.22
C ARG A 148 20.30 -38.95 -15.58
N THR A 149 19.25 -38.28 -16.05
CA THR A 149 17.98 -38.93 -16.47
C THR A 149 18.16 -39.88 -17.64
N LYS A 150 19.06 -39.58 -18.58
CA LYS A 150 19.36 -40.42 -19.74
C LYS A 150 19.94 -41.80 -19.38
N ARG A 151 20.44 -42.00 -18.15
CA ARG A 151 21.02 -43.26 -17.68
C ARG A 151 20.01 -44.24 -17.13
N VAL A 152 18.86 -43.77 -16.73
CA VAL A 152 17.79 -44.60 -16.18
C VAL A 152 16.95 -45.10 -17.34
N SER A 153 17.36 -46.24 -17.93
CA SER A 153 16.58 -46.91 -18.98
C SER A 153 15.20 -47.29 -18.41
N GLY A 154 14.14 -46.76 -18.99
CA GLY A 154 12.76 -46.99 -18.53
C GLY A 154 12.18 -45.94 -17.56
N TYR A 155 12.89 -44.85 -17.36
CA TYR A 155 12.34 -43.71 -16.63
C TYR A 155 11.27 -43.01 -17.49
N THR A 156 10.01 -43.26 -17.18
CA THR A 156 8.94 -42.33 -17.55
C THR A 156 8.93 -41.26 -16.48
N PRO A 157 9.25 -40.01 -16.80
CA PRO A 157 9.04 -38.91 -15.83
C PRO A 157 7.57 -38.99 -15.42
N LEU A 158 7.33 -39.21 -14.13
CA LEU A 158 6.01 -39.02 -13.57
C LEU A 158 5.73 -37.54 -13.77
N ASP A 159 4.95 -37.21 -14.79
CA ASP A 159 4.43 -35.87 -14.97
C ASP A 159 3.41 -35.66 -13.85
N LEU A 160 3.98 -35.49 -12.65
CA LEU A 160 3.23 -34.90 -11.55
C LEU A 160 2.92 -33.51 -12.04
N ASN A 161 1.77 -33.35 -12.67
CA ASN A 161 1.08 -32.07 -12.72
C ASN A 161 0.81 -31.67 -11.25
N ILE A 162 1.87 -31.41 -10.51
CA ILE A 162 1.80 -30.63 -9.31
C ILE A 162 1.38 -29.29 -9.86
N VAL A 163 0.06 -29.12 -10.00
CA VAL A 163 -0.51 -27.80 -9.90
C VAL A 163 0.10 -27.31 -8.58
N GLU A 164 1.25 -26.64 -8.66
CA GLU A 164 1.61 -25.70 -7.63
C GLU A 164 0.36 -24.85 -7.50
N ARG A 165 -0.55 -25.27 -6.62
CA ARG A 165 -1.32 -24.29 -5.92
C ARG A 165 -0.21 -23.45 -5.29
N LYS A 166 0.17 -22.41 -6.01
CA LYS A 166 0.68 -21.22 -5.36
C LYS A 166 -0.34 -20.99 -4.27
N THR A 167 -0.11 -21.59 -3.10
CA THR A 167 -0.66 -21.07 -1.89
C THR A 167 -0.35 -19.63 -2.07
N LYS A 168 -1.40 -18.82 -2.30
CA LYS A 168 -1.26 -17.38 -2.27
C LYS A 168 -0.67 -17.08 -0.90
N THR A 169 0.64 -17.23 -0.78
CA THR A 169 1.37 -16.41 0.15
C THR A 169 1.07 -15.02 -0.39
N SER A 170 0.00 -14.44 0.16
CA SER A 170 -0.28 -13.07 -0.14
C SER A 170 1.03 -12.40 0.18
N SER A 171 1.67 -11.85 -0.82
CA SER A 171 2.95 -11.20 -0.63
C SER A 171 2.65 -10.15 0.43
N THR A 172 3.42 -10.08 1.49
CA THR A 172 3.26 -9.08 2.58
C THR A 172 3.17 -7.67 1.98
N TYR A 173 3.80 -7.48 0.81
CA TYR A 173 3.68 -6.32 -0.04
C TYR A 173 2.24 -6.09 -0.52
N PHE A 174 1.57 -7.12 -1.06
CA PHE A 174 0.19 -7.01 -1.52
C PHE A 174 -0.77 -6.68 -0.37
N GLU A 175 -0.60 -7.34 0.78
CA GLU A 175 -1.40 -7.05 1.97
C GLU A 175 -1.17 -5.62 2.46
N PHE A 176 0.08 -5.20 2.57
CA PHE A 176 0.39 -3.84 3.01
C PHE A 176 -0.20 -2.81 2.05
N LEU A 177 -0.03 -2.99 0.75
CA LEU A 177 -0.44 -2.01 -0.26
C LEU A 177 -1.96 -1.91 -0.39
N TYR A 178 -2.64 -3.05 -0.59
CA TYR A 178 -4.07 -3.05 -0.87
C TYR A 178 -4.96 -3.12 0.37
N VAL A 179 -4.49 -3.72 1.48
CA VAL A 179 -5.28 -3.86 2.69
C VAL A 179 -5.07 -2.71 3.67
N ALA A 180 -3.86 -2.15 3.74
CA ALA A 180 -3.56 -1.08 4.68
C ALA A 180 -3.40 0.29 3.99
N LEU A 181 -2.43 0.42 3.06
CA LEU A 181 -2.03 1.72 2.50
C LEU A 181 -3.14 2.34 1.65
N LEU A 182 -3.71 1.60 0.70
CA LEU A 182 -4.70 2.11 -0.24
C LEU A 182 -5.99 2.60 0.48
N PRO A 183 -6.65 1.82 1.36
CA PRO A 183 -7.81 2.31 2.09
C PRO A 183 -7.50 3.51 2.98
N LEU A 184 -6.35 3.49 3.67
CA LEU A 184 -5.94 4.60 4.54
C LEU A 184 -5.79 5.89 3.75
N LEU A 185 -5.05 5.87 2.62
CA LEU A 185 -4.85 7.04 1.79
C LEU A 185 -6.16 7.56 1.19
N VAL A 186 -7.01 6.65 0.71
CA VAL A 186 -8.27 7.01 0.05
C VAL A 186 -9.28 7.62 1.03
N PHE A 187 -9.31 7.17 2.30
CA PHE A 187 -10.22 7.72 3.32
C PHE A 187 -9.64 8.86 4.14
N THR A 188 -8.32 9.08 4.15
CA THR A 188 -7.72 10.21 4.87
C THR A 188 -8.38 11.56 4.55
N PRO A 189 -8.69 11.90 3.28
CA PRO A 189 -9.43 13.12 2.95
C PRO A 189 -10.80 13.19 3.61
N ALA A 190 -11.52 12.06 3.72
CA ALA A 190 -12.83 12.01 4.35
C ALA A 190 -12.74 12.27 5.87
N PHE A 191 -11.71 11.73 6.54
CA PHE A 191 -11.45 11.96 7.95
C PHE A 191 -11.14 13.45 8.23
N ILE A 192 -10.32 14.06 7.37
CA ILE A 192 -9.97 15.48 7.48
C ILE A 192 -11.18 16.36 7.20
N SER A 193 -12.00 16.03 6.18
CA SER A 193 -13.22 16.78 5.86
C SER A 193 -14.19 16.86 7.04
N GLY A 194 -14.35 15.78 7.81
CA GLY A 194 -15.13 15.80 9.04
C GLY A 194 -14.54 16.71 10.11
N GLY A 195 -13.21 16.70 10.30
CA GLY A 195 -12.53 17.62 11.22
C GLY A 195 -12.67 19.09 10.81
N LEU A 196 -12.58 19.38 9.51
CA LEU A 196 -12.81 20.73 8.99
C LEU A 196 -14.23 21.23 9.27
N VAL A 197 -15.24 20.35 9.16
CA VAL A 197 -16.63 20.75 9.49
C VAL A 197 -16.79 21.06 10.96
N VAL A 198 -16.10 20.30 11.86
CA VAL A 198 -16.08 20.67 13.28
C VAL A 198 -15.55 22.09 13.43
N ASP A 199 -14.40 22.40 12.84
CA ASP A 199 -13.79 23.73 12.94
C ASP A 199 -14.72 24.83 12.38
N PHE A 200 -15.27 24.63 11.19
CA PHE A 200 -16.12 25.63 10.54
C PHE A 200 -17.43 25.91 11.28
N ILE A 201 -18.03 24.93 11.90
CA ILE A 201 -19.29 25.12 12.61
C ILE A 201 -19.03 25.69 14.01
N THR A 202 -18.07 25.14 14.76
CA THR A 202 -17.78 25.63 16.12
C THR A 202 -17.21 27.02 16.13
N GLU A 203 -16.40 27.41 15.14
CA GLU A 203 -15.89 28.78 15.00
C GLU A 203 -17.01 29.81 14.91
N GLU A 204 -18.10 29.50 14.17
CA GLU A 204 -19.27 30.40 14.09
C GLU A 204 -19.97 30.54 15.45
N PHE A 205 -20.07 29.46 16.23
CA PHE A 205 -20.64 29.53 17.57
C PHE A 205 -19.75 30.33 18.54
N GLU A 206 -18.45 30.07 18.57
CA GLU A 206 -17.49 30.74 19.47
C GLU A 206 -17.36 32.24 19.16
N ARG A 207 -17.38 32.62 17.89
CA ARG A 207 -17.30 34.01 17.44
C ARG A 207 -18.64 34.74 17.51
N LYS A 208 -19.73 34.04 17.85
CA LYS A 208 -21.11 34.59 17.85
C LYS A 208 -21.52 35.21 16.51
N THR A 209 -20.93 34.73 15.42
CA THR A 209 -21.24 35.15 14.06
C THR A 209 -22.57 34.61 13.58
N ILE A 210 -23.04 33.50 14.17
CA ILE A 210 -24.36 32.91 13.91
C ILE A 210 -25.48 33.95 14.14
N ASP A 211 -25.44 34.71 15.22
CA ASP A 211 -26.45 35.74 15.54
C ASP A 211 -26.49 36.81 14.45
N LEU A 212 -25.36 37.18 13.86
CA LEU A 212 -25.26 38.11 12.75
C LEU A 212 -25.80 37.52 11.43
N LEU A 213 -25.57 36.24 11.21
CA LEU A 213 -26.09 35.54 10.02
C LEU A 213 -27.60 35.37 10.06
N LEU A 214 -28.18 35.18 11.25
CA LEU A 214 -29.63 35.05 11.45
C LEU A 214 -30.39 36.39 11.27
N VAL A 215 -29.71 37.54 11.28
CA VAL A 215 -30.33 38.84 10.89
C VAL A 215 -30.65 38.87 9.40
N SER A 216 -29.99 38.05 8.57
CA SER A 216 -30.32 37.85 7.17
C SER A 216 -31.41 36.78 7.02
N PRO A 217 -32.14 36.73 5.90
CA PRO A 217 -33.17 35.70 5.65
C PRO A 217 -32.55 34.32 5.35
N ILE A 218 -31.54 33.89 6.10
CA ILE A 218 -30.82 32.64 5.96
C ILE A 218 -31.04 31.86 7.26
N SER A 219 -31.44 30.57 7.14
CA SER A 219 -31.58 29.72 8.30
C SER A 219 -30.23 29.15 8.76
N LEU A 220 -30.10 28.80 10.05
CA LEU A 220 -28.94 28.12 10.59
C LEU A 220 -28.67 26.81 9.79
N PHE A 221 -29.72 26.12 9.38
CA PHE A 221 -29.64 24.93 8.57
C PHE A 221 -28.99 25.19 7.20
N ASP A 222 -29.31 26.32 6.53
CA ASP A 222 -28.73 26.67 5.24
C ASP A 222 -27.22 26.89 5.33
N VAL A 223 -26.76 27.50 6.43
CA VAL A 223 -25.34 27.73 6.71
C VAL A 223 -24.62 26.39 6.93
N ILE A 224 -25.15 25.57 7.83
CA ILE A 224 -24.54 24.28 8.18
C ILE A 224 -24.55 23.33 6.97
N SER A 225 -25.67 23.23 6.26
CA SER A 225 -25.76 22.35 5.09
C SER A 225 -24.83 22.77 3.95
N GLY A 226 -24.61 24.09 3.78
CA GLY A 226 -23.61 24.60 2.85
C GLY A 226 -22.18 24.14 3.17
N LYS A 227 -21.78 24.20 4.44
CA LYS A 227 -20.47 23.77 4.93
C LYS A 227 -20.31 22.24 4.82
N VAL A 228 -21.33 21.49 5.22
CA VAL A 228 -21.39 20.02 5.08
C VAL A 228 -21.24 19.59 3.61
N LEU A 229 -21.98 20.21 2.70
CA LEU A 229 -21.90 19.89 1.28
C LEU A 229 -20.51 20.15 0.71
N LEU A 230 -19.91 21.29 1.04
CA LEU A 230 -18.57 21.64 0.59
C LEU A 230 -17.52 20.62 1.06
N ALA A 231 -17.51 20.32 2.35
CA ALA A 231 -16.56 19.39 2.94
C ALA A 231 -16.74 17.96 2.36
N THR A 232 -17.98 17.55 2.08
CA THR A 232 -18.29 16.26 1.47
C THR A 232 -17.69 16.13 0.06
N ILE A 233 -17.70 17.19 -0.73
CA ILE A 233 -17.20 17.18 -2.12
C ILE A 233 -15.66 17.20 -2.16
N ILE A 234 -15.01 17.85 -1.20
CA ILE A 234 -13.56 17.93 -1.15
C ILE A 234 -12.92 16.54 -1.02
N ALA A 235 -13.49 15.66 -0.21
CA ALA A 235 -12.92 14.34 0.05
C ALA A 235 -12.73 13.46 -1.21
N PRO A 236 -13.73 13.23 -2.07
CA PRO A 236 -13.53 12.43 -3.27
C PRO A 236 -12.62 13.10 -4.30
N VAL A 237 -12.56 14.44 -4.36
CA VAL A 237 -11.62 15.16 -5.24
C VAL A 237 -10.18 14.90 -4.81
N GLN A 238 -9.88 14.97 -3.53
CA GLN A 238 -8.56 14.64 -3.00
C GLN A 238 -8.25 13.14 -3.15
N ALA A 239 -9.21 12.25 -2.85
CA ALA A 239 -9.02 10.81 -3.03
C ALA A 239 -8.74 10.46 -4.50
N PHE A 240 -9.37 11.14 -5.45
CA PHE A 240 -9.08 10.97 -6.88
C PHE A 240 -7.63 11.34 -7.22
N ALA A 241 -7.14 12.46 -6.69
CA ALA A 241 -5.73 12.83 -6.88
C ALA A 241 -4.77 11.76 -6.32
N TRP A 242 -5.10 11.15 -5.17
CA TRP A 242 -4.33 10.05 -4.58
C TRP A 242 -4.32 8.81 -5.46
N VAL A 243 -5.50 8.40 -5.93
CA VAL A 243 -5.63 7.22 -6.80
C VAL A 243 -4.81 7.41 -8.08
N ILE A 244 -4.83 8.61 -8.69
CA ILE A 244 -4.00 8.92 -9.86
C ILE A 244 -2.51 8.76 -9.52
N LEU A 245 -2.05 9.34 -8.41
CA LEU A 245 -0.64 9.24 -8.00
C LEU A 245 -0.20 7.79 -7.78
N LEU A 246 -1.04 6.97 -7.14
CA LEU A 246 -0.77 5.54 -6.96
C LEU A 246 -0.71 4.80 -8.31
N MET A 247 -1.62 5.10 -9.23
CA MET A 247 -1.63 4.50 -10.58
C MET A 247 -0.39 4.93 -11.41
N MET A 248 0.05 6.18 -11.27
CA MET A 248 1.30 6.65 -11.89
C MET A 248 2.54 5.92 -11.36
N ASN A 249 2.49 5.40 -10.14
CA ASN A 249 3.53 4.58 -9.53
C ASN A 249 3.41 3.07 -9.86
N GLY A 250 2.63 2.73 -10.89
CA GLY A 250 2.50 1.34 -11.36
C GLY A 250 1.54 0.48 -10.55
N ILE A 251 0.82 1.05 -9.56
CA ILE A 251 -0.15 0.29 -8.76
C ILE A 251 -1.45 0.14 -9.56
N VAL A 252 -1.85 -1.10 -9.84
CA VAL A 252 -3.07 -1.38 -10.59
C VAL A 252 -4.28 -1.29 -9.66
N ILE A 253 -5.13 -0.28 -9.87
CA ILE A 253 -6.37 -0.07 -9.10
C ILE A 253 -7.56 -0.20 -10.04
N HIS A 254 -8.42 -1.17 -9.75
CA HIS A 254 -9.66 -1.36 -10.51
C HIS A 254 -10.83 -0.63 -9.87
N ASN A 255 -11.93 -0.48 -10.61
CA ASN A 255 -13.19 0.10 -10.14
C ASN A 255 -13.05 1.49 -9.48
N VAL A 256 -12.15 2.34 -10.00
CA VAL A 256 -11.83 3.67 -9.43
C VAL A 256 -13.09 4.51 -9.20
N VAL A 257 -14.02 4.55 -10.17
CA VAL A 257 -15.27 5.33 -10.04
C VAL A 257 -16.11 4.85 -8.85
N THR A 258 -16.22 3.55 -8.66
CA THR A 258 -16.96 2.96 -7.54
C THR A 258 -16.29 3.24 -6.20
N ILE A 259 -14.95 3.21 -6.16
CA ILE A 259 -14.18 3.58 -4.97
C ILE A 259 -14.43 5.05 -4.63
N LEU A 260 -14.42 5.96 -5.59
CA LEU A 260 -14.69 7.38 -5.37
C LEU A 260 -16.13 7.64 -4.91
N LEU A 261 -17.10 6.90 -5.44
CA LEU A 261 -18.49 6.94 -4.95
C LEU A 261 -18.59 6.45 -3.50
N LEU A 262 -17.89 5.39 -3.15
CA LEU A 262 -17.82 4.91 -1.76
C LEU A 262 -17.18 5.97 -0.85
N VAL A 263 -16.10 6.61 -1.28
CA VAL A 263 -15.45 7.71 -0.54
C VAL A 263 -16.41 8.87 -0.34
N LEU A 264 -17.18 9.25 -1.37
CA LEU A 264 -18.17 10.31 -1.27
C LEU A 264 -19.22 10.00 -0.19
N VAL A 265 -19.75 8.77 -0.20
CA VAL A 265 -20.78 8.36 0.77
C VAL A 265 -20.21 8.28 2.19
N VAL A 266 -19.01 7.74 2.37
CA VAL A 266 -18.35 7.67 3.68
C VAL A 266 -17.97 9.07 4.18
N ALA A 267 -17.46 9.95 3.30
CA ALA A 267 -17.20 11.34 3.65
C ALA A 267 -18.49 12.04 4.10
N MET A 268 -19.61 11.85 3.38
CA MET A 268 -20.92 12.38 3.77
C MET A 268 -21.33 11.90 5.18
N ILE A 269 -21.16 10.62 5.48
CA ILE A 269 -21.45 10.08 6.82
C ILE A 269 -20.60 10.77 7.88
N LEU A 270 -19.29 10.85 7.68
CA LEU A 270 -18.36 11.44 8.66
C LEU A 270 -18.62 12.94 8.86
N VAL A 271 -18.86 13.66 7.78
CA VAL A 271 -19.17 15.10 7.80
C VAL A 271 -20.51 15.36 8.49
N LEU A 272 -21.53 14.52 8.29
CA LEU A 272 -22.79 14.63 9.00
C LEU A 272 -22.66 14.35 10.49
N VAL A 273 -21.90 13.32 10.86
CA VAL A 273 -21.59 13.02 12.26
C VAL A 273 -20.86 14.19 12.91
N SER A 274 -19.84 14.74 12.25
CA SER A 274 -19.11 15.90 12.76
C SER A 274 -19.99 17.15 12.88
N GLY A 275 -20.90 17.35 11.93
CA GLY A 275 -21.90 18.44 11.98
C GLY A 275 -22.83 18.32 13.18
N ILE A 276 -23.36 17.12 13.45
CA ILE A 276 -24.20 16.86 14.64
C ILE A 276 -23.43 17.17 15.93
N ILE A 277 -22.19 16.65 16.04
CA ILE A 277 -21.33 16.87 17.21
C ILE A 277 -21.07 18.37 17.42
N SER A 278 -20.75 19.09 16.35
CA SER A 278 -20.42 20.52 16.41
C SER A 278 -21.59 21.37 16.88
N VAL A 279 -22.81 21.07 16.45
CA VAL A 279 -24.02 21.77 16.90
C VAL A 279 -24.33 21.46 18.36
N MET A 280 -24.12 20.19 18.78
CA MET A 280 -24.38 19.77 20.17
C MET A 280 -23.41 20.40 21.18
N PHE A 281 -22.11 20.44 20.84
CA PHE A 281 -21.09 20.91 21.79
C PHE A 281 -20.78 22.41 21.68
N LYS A 282 -20.93 23.02 20.50
CA LYS A 282 -20.71 24.44 20.22
C LYS A 282 -19.31 24.95 20.60
N GLU A 283 -18.44 24.10 21.11
CA GLU A 283 -17.07 24.35 21.55
C GLU A 283 -16.11 23.47 20.74
N ARG A 284 -15.10 24.10 20.14
CA ARG A 284 -14.15 23.42 19.23
C ARG A 284 -13.41 22.26 19.90
N GLY A 285 -12.89 22.50 21.12
CA GLY A 285 -12.10 21.50 21.85
C GLY A 285 -12.89 20.23 22.12
N MET A 286 -14.11 20.35 22.64
CA MET A 286 -14.98 19.23 22.94
C MET A 286 -15.46 18.51 21.67
N ALA A 287 -15.90 19.26 20.68
CA ALA A 287 -16.38 18.68 19.42
C ALA A 287 -15.26 17.90 18.70
N GLN A 288 -14.05 18.45 18.64
CA GLN A 288 -12.89 17.80 18.03
C GLN A 288 -12.49 16.51 18.78
N LEU A 289 -12.54 16.54 20.12
CA LEU A 289 -12.26 15.37 20.95
C LEU A 289 -13.27 14.26 20.66
N PHE A 290 -14.58 14.55 20.70
CA PHE A 290 -15.61 13.53 20.44
C PHE A 290 -15.54 12.99 19.02
N TYR A 291 -15.31 13.85 18.01
CA TYR A 291 -15.11 13.42 16.64
C TYR A 291 -13.92 12.47 16.51
N SER A 292 -12.78 12.79 17.12
CA SER A 292 -11.58 11.95 17.12
C SER A 292 -11.81 10.58 17.79
N LEU A 293 -12.53 10.57 18.91
CA LEU A 293 -12.90 9.31 19.58
C LEU A 293 -13.80 8.44 18.71
N ILE A 294 -14.77 9.03 18.02
CA ILE A 294 -15.64 8.31 17.09
C ILE A 294 -14.82 7.76 15.91
N LEU A 295 -13.88 8.52 15.35
CA LEU A 295 -13.01 8.06 14.29
C LEU A 295 -12.17 6.85 14.72
N ILE A 296 -11.56 6.90 15.91
CA ILE A 296 -10.77 5.78 16.44
C ILE A 296 -11.65 4.54 16.60
N PHE A 297 -12.85 4.71 17.13
CA PHE A 297 -13.81 3.61 17.32
C PHE A 297 -14.27 3.02 15.98
N LEU A 298 -14.61 3.85 15.01
CA LEU A 298 -14.98 3.40 13.66
C LEU A 298 -13.84 2.68 12.97
N PHE A 299 -12.60 3.18 13.14
CA PHE A 299 -11.42 2.55 12.60
C PHE A 299 -11.18 1.16 13.20
N MET A 300 -11.27 1.02 14.52
CA MET A 300 -11.16 -0.28 15.19
C MET A 300 -12.24 -1.27 14.74
N ILE A 301 -13.49 -0.82 14.67
CA ILE A 301 -14.60 -1.66 14.21
C ILE A 301 -14.42 -2.06 12.73
N SER A 302 -13.86 -1.19 11.91
CA SER A 302 -13.66 -1.45 10.49
C SER A 302 -12.83 -2.72 10.22
N TYR A 303 -11.92 -3.08 11.09
CA TYR A 303 -11.15 -4.32 10.98
C TYR A 303 -11.94 -5.59 11.36
N LEU A 304 -12.99 -5.45 12.16
CA LEU A 304 -13.80 -6.59 12.61
C LEU A 304 -14.82 -7.05 11.55
N PHE A 305 -15.22 -6.14 10.65
CA PHE A 305 -16.25 -6.43 9.65
C PHE A 305 -15.66 -6.59 8.26
N THR A 306 -15.92 -7.74 7.63
CA THR A 306 -15.45 -8.07 6.28
C THR A 306 -15.93 -7.07 5.22
N ASN A 307 -17.11 -6.46 5.43
CA ASN A 307 -17.72 -5.52 4.49
C ASN A 307 -17.65 -4.08 5.00
N SER A 308 -16.68 -3.76 5.83
CA SER A 308 -16.38 -2.38 6.22
C SER A 308 -15.95 -1.54 5.01
N PRO A 309 -16.08 -0.22 5.06
CA PRO A 309 -15.65 0.65 3.96
C PRO A 309 -14.20 0.40 3.54
N MET A 310 -13.27 0.18 4.49
CA MET A 310 -11.86 -0.10 4.21
C MET A 310 -11.68 -1.40 3.44
N ASN A 311 -12.32 -2.49 3.90
CA ASN A 311 -12.26 -3.78 3.22
C ASN A 311 -12.94 -3.75 1.85
N LEU A 312 -14.00 -2.94 1.69
CA LEU A 312 -14.66 -2.76 0.40
C LEU A 312 -13.74 -2.06 -0.62
N VAL A 313 -12.97 -1.05 -0.22
CA VAL A 313 -11.96 -0.43 -1.11
C VAL A 313 -10.94 -1.47 -1.58
N THR A 314 -10.42 -2.29 -0.66
CA THR A 314 -9.50 -3.38 -0.99
C THR A 314 -10.12 -4.35 -1.99
N ARG A 315 -11.32 -4.85 -1.71
CA ARG A 315 -12.02 -5.81 -2.57
C ARG A 315 -12.40 -5.24 -3.94
N LEU A 316 -12.75 -3.95 -4.00
CA LEU A 316 -13.00 -3.24 -5.26
C LEU A 316 -11.73 -3.06 -6.08
N SER A 317 -10.63 -2.66 -5.44
CA SER A 317 -9.36 -2.40 -6.12
C SER A 317 -8.77 -3.65 -6.79
N ILE A 318 -9.01 -4.83 -6.22
CA ILE A 318 -8.54 -6.14 -6.75
C ILE A 318 -9.63 -6.93 -7.50
N GLN A 319 -10.78 -6.32 -7.76
CA GLN A 319 -11.94 -6.97 -8.43
C GLN A 319 -12.43 -8.26 -7.76
N SER A 320 -12.34 -8.37 -6.44
CA SER A 320 -12.78 -9.56 -5.69
C SER A 320 -14.24 -9.49 -5.23
N ILE A 321 -14.97 -8.43 -5.56
CA ILE A 321 -16.39 -8.22 -5.19
C ILE A 321 -17.27 -8.17 -6.43
N GLY A 322 -18.43 -8.80 -6.35
CA GLY A 322 -19.44 -8.77 -7.43
C GLY A 322 -20.23 -7.46 -7.51
N GLY A 323 -20.71 -7.11 -8.71
CA GLY A 323 -21.44 -5.86 -8.92
C GLY A 323 -22.71 -5.71 -8.05
N LEU A 324 -23.49 -6.77 -7.88
CA LEU A 324 -24.68 -6.75 -7.01
C LEU A 324 -24.34 -6.51 -5.54
N GLU A 325 -23.30 -7.19 -5.03
CA GLU A 325 -22.83 -7.02 -3.65
C GLU A 325 -22.37 -5.57 -3.42
N THR A 326 -21.66 -4.99 -4.38
CA THR A 326 -21.22 -3.59 -4.34
C THR A 326 -22.40 -2.62 -4.25
N ILE A 327 -23.45 -2.81 -5.07
CA ILE A 327 -24.65 -1.97 -5.05
C ILE A 327 -25.36 -2.06 -3.70
N VAL A 328 -25.48 -3.26 -3.13
CA VAL A 328 -26.14 -3.48 -1.82
C VAL A 328 -25.40 -2.71 -0.72
N TRP A 329 -24.08 -2.81 -0.66
CA TRP A 329 -23.30 -2.12 0.37
C TRP A 329 -23.25 -0.61 0.18
N LEU A 330 -23.08 -0.14 -1.05
CA LEU A 330 -23.14 1.29 -1.35
C LEU A 330 -24.52 1.87 -1.02
N GLY A 331 -25.58 1.15 -1.33
CA GLY A 331 -26.97 1.50 -0.97
C GLY A 331 -27.16 1.55 0.55
N GLY A 332 -26.64 0.57 1.29
CA GLY A 332 -26.70 0.53 2.75
C GLY A 332 -26.01 1.73 3.41
N TYR A 333 -24.80 2.07 2.97
CA TYR A 333 -24.10 3.25 3.47
C TYR A 333 -24.79 4.57 3.06
N SER A 334 -25.37 4.62 1.86
CA SER A 334 -26.15 5.81 1.41
C SER A 334 -27.41 5.99 2.27
N LEU A 335 -28.09 4.92 2.62
CA LEU A 335 -29.25 4.96 3.51
C LEU A 335 -28.86 5.45 4.91
N LEU A 336 -27.72 5.00 5.45
CA LEU A 336 -27.18 5.52 6.70
C LEU A 336 -26.91 7.03 6.62
N ALA A 337 -26.35 7.51 5.53
CA ALA A 337 -26.13 8.94 5.32
C ALA A 337 -27.46 9.74 5.33
N VAL A 338 -28.50 9.22 4.71
CA VAL A 338 -29.84 9.84 4.71
C VAL A 338 -30.43 9.89 6.13
N VAL A 339 -30.26 8.84 6.93
CA VAL A 339 -30.71 8.81 8.33
C VAL A 339 -29.96 9.85 9.18
N LEU A 340 -28.64 9.94 8.99
CA LEU A 340 -27.81 10.95 9.70
C LEU A 340 -28.16 12.36 9.27
N TYR A 341 -28.47 12.58 7.99
CA TYR A 341 -28.95 13.89 7.53
C TYR A 341 -30.27 14.29 8.21
N GLY A 342 -31.22 13.35 8.34
CA GLY A 342 -32.43 13.57 9.14
C GLY A 342 -32.16 13.82 10.63
N GLY A 343 -31.10 13.20 11.18
CA GLY A 343 -30.60 13.49 12.53
C GLY A 343 -30.08 14.91 12.68
N LEU A 344 -29.26 15.36 11.72
CA LEU A 344 -28.71 16.73 11.71
C LEU A 344 -29.85 17.77 11.63
N LEU A 345 -30.85 17.54 10.77
CA LEU A 345 -32.05 18.41 10.69
C LEU A 345 -32.71 18.59 12.04
N ARG A 346 -32.98 17.50 12.76
CA ARG A 346 -33.66 17.56 14.07
C ARG A 346 -32.84 18.29 15.13
N VAL A 347 -31.52 18.10 15.11
CA VAL A 347 -30.62 18.79 16.07
C VAL A 347 -30.56 20.28 15.78
N VAL A 348 -30.55 20.68 14.51
CA VAL A 348 -30.53 22.10 14.10
C VAL A 348 -31.88 22.80 14.32
N GLU A 349 -33.01 22.10 14.15
CA GLU A 349 -34.35 22.64 14.40
C GLU A 349 -34.66 22.76 15.91
N GLY A 350 -34.00 21.99 16.75
CA GLY A 350 -34.14 22.03 18.21
C GLY A 350 -33.33 23.13 18.91
N GLU A 351 -32.44 23.79 18.18
CA GLU A 351 -31.62 24.92 18.64
C GLU A 351 -32.22 26.29 18.24
#